data_43ca38b3ca98bc94af74bd60b0f03f51
#
_entry.id   43ca38b3ca98bc94af74bd60b0f03f51
#
_cell.length_a   1.000
_cell.length_b   1.000
_cell.length_c   1.000
_cell.angle_alpha   90.00
_cell.angle_beta   90.00
_cell.angle_gamma   90.00
#
_symmetry.space_group_name_H-M   'P 1'
#
loop_
_entity.id
_entity.type
_entity.pdbx_description
1 polymer ?
#
loop_
_entity_poly.entity_id
_entity_poly.type
_entity_poly.pdbx_seq_one_letter_code
_entity_poly.pdbx_strand_id
1 'polypeptide(L)'
;AGYSADTLPVIAGDNRGSFLNWWANEAPEGYKTLSAASNPWIGAMSLYVAVDICNGEKVVNNMSVPVGMVDADTLSQYTGLGDDDVAFTEMAWDDIRTQIEAQ
;
A
#
# COMPACT_ATOMS: atom_id res chain seq x y z
N ALA A 1 -3.51 23.69 -10.45
CA ALA A 1 -4.56 24.68 -10.63
C ALA A 1 -4.39 25.95 -9.76
N GLY A 2 -3.16 26.42 -9.56
CA GLY A 2 -2.90 27.70 -8.92
C GLY A 2 -2.88 27.68 -7.38
N TYR A 3 -2.99 26.53 -6.76
CA TYR A 3 -2.85 26.40 -5.31
C TYR A 3 -1.39 26.22 -4.92
N SER A 4 -1.01 26.77 -3.76
CA SER A 4 0.28 26.51 -3.13
C SER A 4 0.17 25.37 -2.11
N ALA A 5 1.31 24.90 -1.60
CA ALA A 5 1.32 23.86 -0.57
C ALA A 5 0.50 24.24 0.69
N ASP A 6 0.45 25.54 1.00
CA ASP A 6 -0.27 26.05 2.17
C ASP A 6 -1.78 26.15 1.96
N THR A 7 -2.23 26.28 0.72
CA THR A 7 -3.63 26.51 0.37
C THR A 7 -4.31 25.29 -0.22
N LEU A 8 -3.55 24.31 -0.73
CA LEU A 8 -4.10 23.07 -1.26
C LEU A 8 -4.57 22.17 -0.09
N PRO A 9 -5.82 21.68 -0.14
CA PRO A 9 -6.27 20.72 0.88
C PRO A 9 -5.38 19.47 0.93
N VAL A 10 -5.15 18.96 2.12
CA VAL A 10 -4.43 17.70 2.28
C VAL A 10 -5.33 16.55 1.84
N ILE A 11 -4.86 15.77 0.89
CA ILE A 11 -5.58 14.64 0.31
C ILE A 11 -4.71 13.39 0.48
N ALA A 12 -5.27 12.34 1.06
CA ALA A 12 -4.61 11.04 1.11
C ALA A 12 -4.91 10.25 -0.17
N GLY A 13 -3.92 9.54 -0.66
CA GLY A 13 -4.02 8.74 -1.88
C GLY A 13 -4.16 7.24 -1.61
N ASP A 14 -4.37 6.48 -2.67
CA ASP A 14 -4.68 5.06 -2.64
C ASP A 14 -3.58 4.15 -3.24
N ASN A 15 -2.34 4.60 -3.29
CA ASN A 15 -1.19 3.88 -3.86
C ASN A 15 -1.27 3.66 -5.39
N ARG A 16 -2.17 4.34 -6.09
CA ARG A 16 -2.26 4.28 -7.54
C ARG A 16 -1.16 5.12 -8.19
N GLY A 17 -0.64 4.63 -9.31
CA GLY A 17 0.43 5.32 -10.02
C GLY A 17 0.08 6.74 -10.42
N SER A 18 -1.17 6.99 -10.82
CA SER A 18 -1.64 8.34 -11.15
C SER A 18 -1.46 9.32 -9.99
N PHE A 19 -1.82 8.94 -8.78
CA PHE A 19 -1.65 9.78 -7.59
C PHE A 19 -0.16 9.93 -7.21
N LEU A 20 0.59 8.85 -7.22
CA LEU A 20 2.00 8.86 -6.84
C LEU A 20 2.84 9.70 -7.82
N ASN A 21 2.56 9.60 -9.11
CA ASN A 21 3.22 10.40 -10.13
C ASN A 21 2.84 11.88 -10.03
N TRP A 22 1.56 12.17 -9.77
CA TRP A 22 1.12 13.54 -9.51
C TRP A 22 1.86 14.14 -8.30
N TRP A 23 1.92 13.40 -7.21
CA TRP A 23 2.59 13.85 -5.99
C TRP A 23 4.08 14.12 -6.24
N ALA A 24 4.77 13.25 -6.98
CA ALA A 24 6.18 13.38 -7.24
C ALA A 24 6.52 14.52 -8.20
N ASN A 25 5.68 14.76 -9.23
CA ASN A 25 6.01 15.62 -10.35
C ASN A 25 5.20 16.91 -10.43
N GLU A 26 3.97 16.94 -9.93
CA GLU A 26 3.03 18.03 -10.15
C GLU A 26 2.56 18.70 -8.86
N ALA A 27 2.64 18.02 -7.72
CA ALA A 27 2.25 18.62 -6.45
C ALA A 27 3.13 19.83 -6.12
N PRO A 28 2.56 20.85 -5.46
CA PRO A 28 3.35 22.02 -5.04
C PRO A 28 4.51 21.60 -4.13
N GLU A 29 5.63 22.27 -4.27
CA GLU A 29 6.80 22.03 -3.42
C GLU A 29 6.40 22.21 -1.94
N GLY A 30 6.82 21.26 -1.12
CA GLY A 30 6.48 21.26 0.30
C GLY A 30 5.09 20.69 0.64
N TYR A 31 4.34 20.23 -0.35
CA TYR A 31 3.04 19.59 -0.10
C TYR A 31 3.22 18.29 0.67
N LYS A 32 2.51 18.18 1.77
CA LYS A 32 2.59 17.02 2.67
C LYS A 32 1.34 16.16 2.54
N THR A 33 1.53 14.90 2.21
CA THR A 33 0.48 13.91 2.14
C THR A 33 1.06 12.52 2.36
N LEU A 34 0.21 11.52 2.36
CA LEU A 34 0.63 10.13 2.33
C LEU A 34 -0.34 9.33 1.46
N SER A 35 0.11 8.17 1.02
CA SER A 35 -0.72 7.24 0.28
C SER A 35 -0.77 5.92 1.05
N ALA A 36 -1.96 5.39 1.24
CA ALA A 36 -2.16 4.12 1.94
C ALA A 36 -3.39 3.42 1.39
N ALA A 37 -3.30 2.12 1.22
CA ALA A 37 -4.42 1.31 0.76
C ALA A 37 -4.26 -0.14 1.20
N SER A 38 -5.36 -0.87 1.23
CA SER A 38 -5.32 -2.32 1.34
C SER A 38 -4.52 -2.88 0.16
N ASN A 39 -3.69 -3.85 0.43
CA ASN A 39 -2.86 -4.44 -0.61
C ASN A 39 -3.73 -5.22 -1.62
N PRO A 40 -3.43 -5.15 -2.93
CA PRO A 40 -4.23 -5.83 -3.96
C PRO A 40 -4.29 -7.35 -3.79
N TRP A 41 -3.30 -7.93 -3.12
CA TRP A 41 -3.17 -9.37 -2.93
C TRP A 41 -3.97 -9.92 -1.75
N ILE A 42 -4.78 -9.11 -1.08
CA ILE A 42 -5.50 -9.54 0.14
C ILE A 42 -6.41 -10.75 -0.11
N GLY A 43 -6.99 -10.84 -1.31
CA GLY A 43 -7.78 -12.01 -1.71
C GLY A 43 -6.94 -13.28 -1.82
N ALA A 44 -5.77 -13.18 -2.41
CA ALA A 44 -4.83 -14.29 -2.50
C ALA A 44 -4.36 -14.75 -1.11
N MET A 45 -4.10 -13.81 -0.22
CA MET A 45 -3.75 -14.11 1.17
C MET A 45 -4.86 -14.93 1.84
N SER A 46 -6.11 -14.56 1.65
CA SER A 46 -7.24 -15.29 2.20
C SER A 46 -7.30 -16.74 1.70
N LEU A 47 -6.95 -16.97 0.44
CA LEU A 47 -6.85 -18.32 -0.13
C LEU A 47 -5.72 -19.11 0.54
N TYR A 48 -4.56 -18.53 0.73
CA TYR A 48 -3.43 -19.18 1.41
C TYR A 48 -3.78 -19.57 2.84
N VAL A 49 -4.48 -18.70 3.57
CA VAL A 49 -4.96 -18.99 4.92
C VAL A 49 -5.91 -20.18 4.91
N ALA A 50 -6.85 -20.22 3.96
CA ALA A 50 -7.78 -21.35 3.83
C ALA A 50 -7.04 -22.67 3.55
N VAL A 51 -6.02 -22.65 2.70
CA VAL A 51 -5.17 -23.83 2.40
C VAL A 51 -4.45 -24.29 3.66
N ASP A 52 -3.87 -23.38 4.43
CA ASP A 52 -3.19 -23.70 5.69
C ASP A 52 -4.15 -24.38 6.67
N ILE A 53 -5.37 -23.88 6.81
CA ILE A 53 -6.39 -24.49 7.67
C ILE A 53 -6.73 -25.91 7.19
N CYS A 54 -6.90 -26.11 5.88
CA CYS A 54 -7.17 -27.43 5.30
C CYS A 54 -6.03 -28.40 5.53
N ASN A 55 -4.79 -27.93 5.61
CA ASN A 55 -3.61 -28.75 5.89
C ASN A 55 -3.38 -29.01 7.39
N GLY A 56 -4.28 -28.56 8.26
CA GLY A 56 -4.19 -28.72 9.71
C GLY A 56 -3.25 -27.75 10.41
N GLU A 57 -2.81 -26.71 9.72
CA GLU A 57 -1.99 -25.66 10.29
C GLU A 57 -2.81 -24.78 11.24
N LYS A 58 -2.18 -24.32 12.32
CA LYS A 58 -2.82 -23.39 13.23
C LYS A 58 -2.71 -21.98 12.67
N VAL A 59 -3.83 -21.27 12.62
CA VAL A 59 -3.90 -19.89 12.15
C VAL A 59 -4.56 -19.04 13.23
N VAL A 60 -4.08 -17.81 13.42
CA VAL A 60 -4.69 -16.87 14.36
C VAL A 60 -6.09 -16.46 13.90
N ASN A 61 -7.02 -16.31 14.84
CA ASN A 61 -8.42 -15.96 14.53
C ASN A 61 -8.58 -14.54 14.00
N ASN A 62 -7.81 -13.61 14.54
CA ASN A 62 -7.84 -12.21 14.15
C ASN A 62 -6.47 -11.83 13.59
N MET A 63 -6.44 -11.42 12.32
CA MET A 63 -5.21 -11.08 11.62
C MET A 63 -5.21 -9.60 11.25
N SER A 64 -4.17 -8.89 11.66
CA SER A 64 -3.90 -7.56 11.13
C SER A 64 -3.02 -7.70 9.91
N VAL A 65 -3.50 -7.24 8.77
CA VAL A 65 -2.77 -7.26 7.51
C VAL A 65 -2.01 -5.94 7.37
N PRO A 66 -0.71 -5.99 7.04
CA PRO A 66 0.02 -4.74 6.82
C PRO A 66 -0.60 -3.95 5.67
N VAL A 67 -0.73 -2.64 5.89
CA VAL A 67 -1.23 -1.71 4.87
C VAL A 67 -0.05 -1.21 4.05
N GLY A 68 -0.19 -1.23 2.73
CA GLY A 68 0.79 -0.62 1.85
C GLY A 68 0.76 0.90 2.03
N MET A 69 1.88 1.49 2.44
CA MET A 69 1.98 2.92 2.71
C MET A 69 3.15 3.54 1.95
N VAL A 70 2.89 4.68 1.32
CA VAL A 70 3.91 5.49 0.67
C VAL A 70 3.93 6.86 1.34
N ASP A 71 5.07 7.24 1.88
CA ASP A 71 5.32 8.57 2.44
C ASP A 71 6.34 9.34 1.60
N ALA A 72 6.68 10.56 2.03
CA ALA A 72 7.62 11.40 1.30
C ALA A 72 9.02 10.74 1.14
N ASP A 73 9.44 9.95 2.12
CA ASP A 73 10.76 9.30 2.11
C ASP A 73 10.81 8.10 1.16
N THR A 74 9.68 7.42 0.94
CA THR A 74 9.59 6.23 0.10
C THR A 74 9.01 6.50 -1.29
N LEU A 75 8.47 7.69 -1.52
CA LEU A 75 7.81 8.06 -2.78
C LEU A 75 8.65 7.78 -4.03
N SER A 76 9.95 8.06 -3.97
CA SER A 76 10.85 7.86 -5.11
C SER A 76 10.95 6.41 -5.58
N GLN A 77 10.64 5.46 -4.72
CA GLN A 77 10.65 4.02 -5.04
C GLN A 77 9.46 3.60 -5.92
N TYR A 78 8.42 4.44 -5.98
CA TYR A 78 7.15 4.10 -6.63
C TYR A 78 6.77 5.03 -7.78
N THR A 79 7.66 5.91 -8.21
CA THR A 79 7.37 6.92 -9.24
C THR A 79 7.42 6.41 -10.68
N GLY A 80 7.84 5.17 -10.89
CA GLY A 80 7.91 4.56 -12.23
C GLY A 80 6.65 3.82 -12.67
N LEU A 81 5.59 3.86 -11.87
CA LEU A 81 4.34 3.15 -12.17
C LEU A 81 3.53 3.85 -13.27
N GLY A 82 2.85 3.07 -14.11
CA GLY A 82 1.82 3.61 -15.00
C GLY A 82 0.63 4.16 -14.21
N ASP A 83 -0.18 5.01 -14.84
CA ASP A 83 -1.29 5.68 -14.15
C ASP A 83 -2.34 4.70 -13.60
N ASP A 84 -2.54 3.58 -14.27
CA ASP A 84 -3.49 2.54 -13.84
C ASP A 84 -2.86 1.47 -12.96
N ASP A 85 -1.56 1.50 -12.77
CA ASP A 85 -0.85 0.55 -11.93
C ASP A 85 -1.00 0.92 -10.45
N VAL A 86 -0.88 -0.07 -9.58
CA VAL A 86 -0.97 0.09 -8.13
C VAL A 86 0.31 -0.41 -7.49
N ALA A 87 0.81 0.31 -6.49
CA ALA A 87 1.97 -0.14 -5.71
C ALA A 87 1.61 -1.38 -4.85
N PHE A 88 2.63 -2.10 -4.41
CA PHE A 88 2.48 -3.25 -3.51
C PHE A 88 1.67 -4.41 -4.11
N THR A 89 1.85 -4.69 -5.40
CA THR A 89 1.16 -5.80 -6.08
C THR A 89 1.80 -7.16 -5.81
N GLU A 90 3.04 -7.19 -5.38
CA GLU A 90 3.76 -8.43 -5.10
C GLU A 90 3.52 -8.90 -3.67
N MET A 91 3.38 -10.21 -3.52
CA MET A 91 3.18 -10.85 -2.23
C MET A 91 4.16 -12.00 -2.06
N ALA A 92 4.88 -11.99 -0.95
CA ALA A 92 5.63 -13.13 -0.47
C ALA A 92 4.88 -13.73 0.74
N TRP A 93 4.18 -14.83 0.52
CA TRP A 93 3.31 -15.39 1.56
C TRP A 93 4.07 -15.77 2.84
N ASP A 94 5.27 -16.33 2.71
CA ASP A 94 6.06 -16.73 3.87
C ASP A 94 6.42 -15.51 4.76
N ASP A 95 6.73 -14.38 4.16
CA ASP A 95 7.04 -13.16 4.89
C ASP A 95 5.81 -12.60 5.61
N ILE A 96 4.67 -12.59 4.92
CA ILE A 96 3.41 -12.12 5.48
C ILE A 96 2.94 -13.05 6.60
N ARG A 97 3.04 -14.35 6.41
CA ARG A 97 2.71 -15.36 7.41
C ARG A 97 3.52 -15.15 8.69
N THR A 98 4.82 -14.89 8.55
CA THR A 98 5.70 -14.60 9.70
C THR A 98 5.23 -13.36 10.46
N GLN A 99 4.84 -12.29 9.76
CA GLN A 99 4.33 -11.08 10.38
C GLN A 99 3.01 -11.33 11.13
N ILE A 100 2.12 -12.13 10.57
CA ILE A 100 0.83 -12.48 11.18
C ILE A 100 1.05 -13.33 12.42
N GLU A 101 1.91 -14.32 12.35
CA GLU A 101 2.20 -15.22 13.46
C GLU A 101 2.92 -14.54 14.63
N ALA A 102 3.59 -13.41 14.37
CA ALA A 102 4.24 -12.60 15.39
C ALA A 102 3.28 -11.75 16.21
N GLN A 103 2.01 -11.67 15.81
CA GLN A 103 0.98 -10.96 16.56
C GLN A 103 0.54 -11.77 17.81
#